data_a9cb7a83e67b4699410df12e370a9cb3
#
_entry.id   a9cb7a83e67b4699410df12e370a9cb3
#
_cell.length_a   1.000
_cell.length_b   1.000
_cell.length_c   1.000
_cell.angle_alpha   90.00
_cell.angle_beta   90.00
_cell.angle_gamma   90.00
#
_symmetry.space_group_name_H-M   'P 1'
#
loop_
_entity.id
_entity.type
_entity.pdbx_description
1 polymer ?
#
loop_
_entity_poly.entity_id
_entity_poly.type
_entity_poly.pdbx_seq_one_letter_code
_entity_poly.pdbx_strand_id
1 'polypeptide(L)'
;LTYPNGKMQVLCRTRQNVISQSWSEDQGKTWSEMTATELPNPNSGTDAVTLKDKRQLLIYNHTTKEGEEPKGRNMINLAISDDGINWKPVMTLENVPAESGYSYPAIIQTSDGLVHITYTYLRQSVKHVVIDPKQL
;
A
#
# COMPACT_ATOMS: atom_id res chain seq x y z
N LEU A 1 -5.07 -2.66 8.93
CA LEU A 1 -4.24 -1.92 9.87
C LEU A 1 -4.91 -1.83 11.23
N THR A 2 -4.12 -1.84 12.30
CA THR A 2 -4.60 -1.70 13.68
C THR A 2 -3.86 -0.57 14.38
N TYR A 3 -4.58 0.18 15.22
CA TYR A 3 -4.06 1.35 15.92
C TYR A 3 -4.04 1.12 17.44
N PRO A 4 -3.21 1.85 18.21
CA PRO A 4 -3.04 1.62 19.66
C PRO A 4 -4.32 1.69 20.48
N ASN A 5 -5.32 2.45 20.04
CA ASN A 5 -6.62 2.59 20.70
C ASN A 5 -7.64 1.49 20.34
N GLY A 6 -7.21 0.46 19.60
CA GLY A 6 -8.09 -0.62 19.10
C GLY A 6 -8.89 -0.27 17.85
N LYS A 7 -8.75 0.94 17.33
CA LYS A 7 -9.30 1.34 16.03
C LYS A 7 -8.69 0.51 14.91
N MET A 8 -9.47 0.19 13.90
CA MET A 8 -9.01 -0.57 12.73
C MET A 8 -9.32 0.18 11.45
N GLN A 9 -8.49 -0.05 10.43
CA GLN A 9 -8.67 0.50 9.09
C GLN A 9 -8.50 -0.59 8.04
N VAL A 10 -9.37 -0.62 7.05
CA VAL A 10 -9.18 -1.36 5.82
C VAL A 10 -8.89 -0.39 4.69
N LEU A 11 -7.95 -0.77 3.81
CA LEU A 11 -7.61 -0.06 2.59
C LEU A 11 -7.93 -0.98 1.41
N CYS A 12 -8.72 -0.50 0.48
CA CYS A 12 -9.24 -1.31 -0.62
C CYS A 12 -8.90 -0.69 -1.97
N ARG A 13 -8.47 -1.51 -2.92
CA ARG A 13 -8.47 -1.12 -4.33
C ARG A 13 -9.90 -0.88 -4.81
N THR A 14 -10.08 0.07 -5.72
CA THR A 14 -11.38 0.36 -6.31
C THR A 14 -11.29 0.55 -7.82
N ARG A 15 -12.43 0.56 -8.49
CA ARG A 15 -12.54 0.90 -9.91
C ARG A 15 -12.54 2.41 -10.17
N GLN A 16 -12.54 3.23 -9.13
CA GLN A 16 -12.57 4.68 -9.17
C GLN A 16 -11.18 5.31 -9.26
N ASN A 17 -10.13 4.52 -9.55
CA ASN A 17 -8.73 4.96 -9.65
C ASN A 17 -8.14 5.51 -8.35
N VAL A 18 -8.71 5.16 -7.21
CA VAL A 18 -8.21 5.54 -5.87
C VAL A 18 -8.24 4.33 -4.94
N ILE A 19 -7.43 4.38 -3.88
CA ILE A 19 -7.59 3.54 -2.71
C ILE A 19 -8.75 4.10 -1.89
N SER A 20 -9.69 3.27 -1.51
CA SER A 20 -10.75 3.62 -0.57
C SER A 20 -10.51 2.98 0.79
N GLN A 21 -11.07 3.57 1.81
CA GLN A 21 -10.91 3.18 3.20
C GLN A 21 -12.23 3.07 3.93
N SER A 22 -12.24 2.25 4.97
CA SER A 22 -13.30 2.20 5.97
C SER A 22 -12.67 1.99 7.34
N TRP A 23 -13.32 2.48 8.38
CA TRP A 23 -12.84 2.48 9.74
C TRP A 23 -13.77 1.73 10.67
N SER A 24 -13.19 1.05 11.66
CA SER A 24 -13.91 0.43 12.77
C SER A 24 -13.39 0.98 14.09
N GLU A 25 -14.32 1.37 14.97
CA GLU A 25 -14.03 1.85 16.33
C GLU A 25 -14.28 0.76 17.39
N ASP A 26 -14.78 -0.41 17.00
CA ASP A 26 -15.24 -1.50 17.86
C ASP A 26 -14.56 -2.85 17.56
N GLN A 27 -13.31 -2.81 17.15
CA GLN A 27 -12.46 -3.97 16.85
C GLN A 27 -13.02 -4.83 15.70
N GLY A 28 -13.55 -4.18 14.66
CA GLY A 28 -13.98 -4.83 13.44
C GLY A 28 -15.43 -5.34 13.43
N LYS A 29 -16.23 -5.05 14.48
CA LYS A 29 -17.63 -5.47 14.54
C LYS A 29 -18.52 -4.64 13.63
N THR A 30 -18.27 -3.34 13.57
CA THR A 30 -18.94 -2.42 12.64
C THR A 30 -17.93 -1.57 11.90
N TRP A 31 -18.28 -1.10 10.71
CA TRP A 31 -17.42 -0.33 9.83
C TRP A 31 -18.13 0.91 9.30
N SER A 32 -17.40 2.00 9.14
CA SER A 32 -17.90 3.22 8.52
C SER A 32 -18.22 3.00 7.04
N GLU A 33 -18.95 3.94 6.45
CA GLU A 33 -19.04 4.01 4.99
C GLU A 33 -17.64 4.11 4.36
N MET A 34 -17.50 3.53 3.15
CA MET A 34 -16.27 3.63 2.37
C MET A 34 -16.07 5.06 1.88
N THR A 35 -14.88 5.59 2.11
CA THR A 35 -14.46 6.90 1.61
C THR A 35 -13.20 6.79 0.77
N ALA A 36 -13.02 7.68 -0.20
CA ALA A 36 -11.80 7.75 -1.00
C ALA A 36 -10.64 8.32 -0.17
N THR A 37 -9.42 7.80 -0.39
CA THR A 37 -8.18 8.46 0.02
C THR A 37 -7.66 9.34 -1.12
N GLU A 38 -6.58 10.08 -0.88
CA GLU A 38 -5.89 10.84 -1.93
C GLU A 38 -4.94 9.96 -2.77
N LEU A 39 -4.76 8.70 -2.40
CA LEU A 39 -3.82 7.81 -3.08
C LEU A 39 -4.44 7.22 -4.36
N PRO A 40 -3.82 7.42 -5.52
CA PRO A 40 -4.27 6.79 -6.76
C PRO A 40 -4.07 5.27 -6.70
N ASN A 41 -4.89 4.53 -7.43
CA ASN A 41 -4.73 3.10 -7.59
C ASN A 41 -5.44 2.61 -8.87
N PRO A 42 -4.79 1.84 -9.74
CA PRO A 42 -5.36 1.38 -11.01
C PRO A 42 -6.21 0.12 -10.84
N ASN A 43 -6.93 -0.03 -9.74
CA ASN A 43 -7.64 -1.25 -9.34
C ASN A 43 -6.69 -2.46 -9.21
N SER A 44 -5.52 -2.25 -8.61
CA SER A 44 -4.54 -3.30 -8.33
C SER A 44 -4.43 -3.59 -6.84
N GLY A 45 -4.03 -4.81 -6.50
CA GLY A 45 -3.82 -5.23 -5.12
C GLY A 45 -2.83 -4.33 -4.37
N THR A 46 -3.08 -4.15 -3.09
CA THR A 46 -2.26 -3.39 -2.15
C THR A 46 -2.16 -4.16 -0.85
N ASP A 47 -1.11 -3.91 -0.08
CA ASP A 47 -0.95 -4.46 1.27
C ASP A 47 -0.32 -3.43 2.20
N ALA A 48 -0.54 -3.55 3.52
CA ALA A 48 -0.07 -2.58 4.48
C ALA A 48 0.28 -3.22 5.82
N VAL A 49 1.21 -2.60 6.54
CA VAL A 49 1.64 -3.04 7.87
C VAL A 49 1.73 -1.86 8.84
N THR A 50 1.31 -2.09 10.07
CA THR A 50 1.62 -1.19 11.20
C THR A 50 3.03 -1.49 11.69
N LEU A 51 3.92 -0.52 11.56
CA LEU A 51 5.30 -0.63 12.02
C LEU A 51 5.40 -0.64 13.56
N LYS A 52 6.52 -1.13 14.08
CA LYS A 52 6.79 -1.13 15.53
C LYS A 52 6.77 0.27 16.16
N ASP A 53 7.13 1.30 15.39
CA ASP A 53 7.08 2.71 15.79
C ASP A 53 5.69 3.35 15.62
N LYS A 54 4.67 2.57 15.26
CA LYS A 54 3.26 2.93 15.07
C LYS A 54 2.92 3.64 13.77
N ARG A 55 3.89 3.98 12.93
CA ARG A 55 3.61 4.43 11.57
C ARG A 55 2.95 3.33 10.75
N GLN A 56 2.14 3.72 9.79
CA GLN A 56 1.51 2.82 8.82
C GLN A 56 2.32 2.84 7.53
N LEU A 57 2.66 1.69 6.99
CA LEU A 57 3.37 1.58 5.73
C LEU A 57 2.53 0.78 4.73
N LEU A 58 2.29 1.39 3.57
CA LEU A 58 1.47 0.84 2.50
C LEU A 58 2.33 0.59 1.27
N ILE A 59 2.16 -0.57 0.63
CA ILE A 59 2.67 -0.85 -0.70
C ILE A 59 1.53 -0.92 -1.72
N TYR A 60 1.67 -0.22 -2.84
CA TYR A 60 0.61 -0.06 -3.82
C TYR A 60 1.15 0.41 -5.18
N ASN A 61 0.31 0.39 -6.21
CA ASN A 61 0.62 1.03 -7.49
C ASN A 61 0.13 2.49 -7.45
N HIS A 62 1.08 3.45 -7.43
CA HIS A 62 0.78 4.89 -7.40
C HIS A 62 0.50 5.43 -8.81
N THR A 63 -0.55 4.90 -9.44
CA THR A 63 -0.97 5.23 -10.80
C THR A 63 -2.48 5.18 -10.91
N THR A 64 -3.01 5.57 -12.06
CA THR A 64 -4.37 5.31 -12.47
C THR A 64 -4.42 4.26 -13.57
N LYS A 65 -5.59 3.73 -13.87
CA LYS A 65 -5.75 2.70 -14.91
C LYS A 65 -5.44 3.24 -16.31
N GLU A 66 -5.81 4.50 -16.56
CA GLU A 66 -5.70 5.17 -17.84
C GLU A 66 -4.93 6.48 -17.67
N GLY A 67 -4.41 7.05 -18.78
CA GLY A 67 -3.64 8.28 -18.77
C GLY A 67 -2.24 8.10 -19.32
N GLU A 68 -1.36 9.04 -19.00
CA GLU A 68 0.05 9.00 -19.38
C GLU A 68 0.85 7.98 -18.55
N GLU A 69 1.97 7.50 -19.09
CA GLU A 69 2.87 6.62 -18.35
C GLU A 69 3.61 7.38 -17.21
N PRO A 70 3.82 6.74 -16.05
CA PRO A 70 3.45 5.37 -15.72
C PRO A 70 1.95 5.24 -15.40
N LYS A 71 1.32 4.20 -15.93
CA LYS A 71 -0.10 3.89 -15.71
C LYS A 71 -0.31 2.40 -15.39
N GLY A 72 -1.51 2.05 -14.95
CA GLY A 72 -1.83 0.67 -14.63
C GLY A 72 -0.88 0.13 -13.57
N ARG A 73 -0.25 -1.01 -13.83
CA ARG A 73 0.69 -1.67 -12.92
C ARG A 73 2.16 -1.36 -13.22
N ASN A 74 2.44 -0.26 -13.92
CA ASN A 74 3.80 0.09 -14.35
C ASN A 74 4.64 0.82 -13.29
N MET A 75 4.09 1.03 -12.09
CA MET A 75 4.80 1.60 -10.97
C MET A 75 4.37 0.92 -9.68
N ILE A 76 5.29 0.67 -8.77
CA ILE A 76 4.98 0.20 -7.42
C ILE A 76 5.74 1.04 -6.39
N ASN A 77 5.02 1.52 -5.38
CA ASN A 77 5.47 2.53 -4.44
C ASN A 77 5.19 2.14 -3.00
N LEU A 78 5.92 2.79 -2.11
CA LEU A 78 5.61 2.86 -0.69
C LEU A 78 5.04 4.23 -0.33
N ALA A 79 4.01 4.24 0.51
CA ALA A 79 3.53 5.42 1.20
C ALA A 79 3.51 5.17 2.70
N ILE A 80 3.79 6.21 3.48
CA ILE A 80 3.80 6.17 4.94
C ILE A 80 2.78 7.14 5.51
N SER A 81 2.21 6.81 6.67
CA SER A 81 1.29 7.67 7.40
C SER A 81 1.43 7.47 8.91
N ASP A 82 1.33 8.55 9.68
CA ASP A 82 1.30 8.52 11.15
C ASP A 82 -0.12 8.26 11.68
N ASP A 83 -1.15 8.62 10.92
CA ASP A 83 -2.55 8.65 11.35
C ASP A 83 -3.49 7.77 10.51
N GLY A 84 -3.00 7.21 9.38
CA GLY A 84 -3.78 6.44 8.42
C GLY A 84 -4.67 7.29 7.51
N ILE A 85 -4.63 8.61 7.64
CA ILE A 85 -5.42 9.57 6.84
C ILE A 85 -4.50 10.33 5.88
N ASN A 86 -3.42 10.90 6.42
CA ASN A 86 -2.44 11.67 5.68
C ASN A 86 -1.32 10.76 5.20
N TRP A 87 -1.38 10.34 3.94
CA TRP A 87 -0.40 9.44 3.34
C TRP A 87 0.62 10.20 2.51
N LYS A 88 1.90 9.89 2.71
CA LYS A 88 3.01 10.46 1.93
C LYS A 88 3.70 9.35 1.12
N PRO A 89 3.73 9.41 -0.21
CA PRO A 89 4.61 8.56 -1.01
C PRO A 89 6.07 8.84 -0.61
N VAL A 90 6.82 7.78 -0.26
CA VAL A 90 8.20 7.91 0.26
C VAL A 90 9.23 7.16 -0.57
N MET A 91 8.82 6.17 -1.34
CA MET A 91 9.74 5.38 -2.15
C MET A 91 9.05 4.80 -3.38
N THR A 92 9.74 4.85 -4.52
CA THR A 92 9.37 4.12 -5.73
C THR A 92 10.28 2.89 -5.85
N LEU A 93 9.70 1.70 -5.85
CA LEU A 93 10.45 0.46 -6.00
C LEU A 93 10.65 0.10 -7.48
N GLU A 94 9.64 0.35 -8.29
CA GLU A 94 9.64 0.08 -9.73
C GLU A 94 8.88 1.19 -10.47
N ASN A 95 9.40 1.62 -11.61
CA ASN A 95 8.76 2.62 -12.48
C ASN A 95 9.07 2.42 -13.97
N VAL A 96 9.52 1.24 -14.34
CA VAL A 96 9.79 0.93 -15.76
C VAL A 96 8.51 0.38 -16.37
N PRO A 97 7.93 1.06 -17.37
CA PRO A 97 6.74 0.58 -18.06
C PRO A 97 6.96 -0.79 -18.70
N ALA A 98 6.04 -1.70 -18.44
CA ALA A 98 6.05 -3.05 -18.99
C ALA A 98 4.61 -3.58 -19.11
N GLU A 99 4.34 -4.34 -20.15
CA GLU A 99 3.00 -4.89 -20.41
C GLU A 99 2.40 -5.64 -19.21
N SER A 100 3.21 -6.44 -18.52
CA SER A 100 2.78 -7.23 -17.36
C SER A 100 2.87 -6.49 -16.04
N GLY A 101 3.73 -5.47 -15.93
CA GLY A 101 3.90 -4.62 -14.76
C GLY A 101 4.24 -5.33 -13.46
N TYR A 102 3.91 -4.69 -12.33
CA TYR A 102 4.20 -5.09 -10.96
C TYR A 102 2.91 -5.20 -10.17
N SER A 103 2.71 -6.29 -9.42
CA SER A 103 1.40 -6.54 -8.82
C SER A 103 1.43 -7.48 -7.61
N TYR A 104 0.31 -7.52 -6.90
CA TYR A 104 0.06 -8.42 -5.77
C TYR A 104 1.17 -8.34 -4.72
N PRO A 105 1.42 -7.16 -4.16
CA PRO A 105 2.40 -7.01 -3.11
C PRO A 105 1.94 -7.67 -1.81
N ALA A 106 2.93 -8.08 -0.99
CA ALA A 106 2.76 -8.42 0.41
C ALA A 106 3.87 -7.74 1.21
N ILE A 107 3.56 -7.27 2.43
CA ILE A 107 4.49 -6.53 3.28
C ILE A 107 4.37 -6.98 4.73
N ILE A 108 5.52 -7.21 5.37
CA ILE A 108 5.60 -7.50 6.81
C ILE A 108 6.78 -6.76 7.43
N GLN A 109 6.73 -6.52 8.74
CA GLN A 109 7.90 -6.16 9.52
C GLN A 109 8.32 -7.33 10.41
N THR A 110 9.57 -7.74 10.31
CA THR A 110 10.12 -8.88 11.05
C THR A 110 10.63 -8.50 12.44
N SER A 111 11.02 -9.48 13.25
CA SER A 111 11.46 -9.27 14.64
C SER A 111 12.72 -8.42 14.75
N ASP A 112 13.60 -8.45 13.76
CA ASP A 112 14.81 -7.62 13.66
C ASP A 112 14.52 -6.14 13.31
N GLY A 113 13.26 -5.81 13.00
CA GLY A 113 12.81 -4.45 12.68
C GLY A 113 12.84 -4.12 11.20
N LEU A 114 13.34 -4.99 10.34
CA LEU A 114 13.35 -4.79 8.91
C LEU A 114 11.96 -5.02 8.30
N VAL A 115 11.69 -4.36 7.20
CA VAL A 115 10.48 -4.55 6.41
C VAL A 115 10.81 -5.41 5.21
N HIS A 116 10.07 -6.50 5.07
CA HIS A 116 10.17 -7.41 3.94
C HIS A 116 8.95 -7.25 3.04
N ILE A 117 9.22 -7.12 1.75
CA ILE A 117 8.22 -6.89 0.72
C ILE A 117 8.42 -7.92 -0.37
N THR A 118 7.34 -8.52 -0.84
CA THR A 118 7.35 -9.34 -2.04
C THR A 118 6.27 -8.87 -3.01
N TYR A 119 6.51 -8.99 -4.29
CA TYR A 119 5.51 -8.71 -5.34
C TYR A 119 5.81 -9.48 -6.62
N THR A 120 4.78 -9.68 -7.42
CA THR A 120 4.93 -10.24 -8.76
C THR A 120 5.68 -9.25 -9.64
N TYR A 121 6.80 -9.68 -10.18
CA TYR A 121 7.65 -8.92 -11.09
C TYR A 121 7.43 -9.42 -12.52
N LEU A 122 6.85 -8.56 -13.37
CA LEU A 122 6.60 -8.80 -14.80
C LEU A 122 5.84 -10.11 -15.13
N ARG A 123 5.11 -10.67 -14.18
CA ARG A 123 4.49 -12.01 -14.26
C ARG A 123 5.45 -13.15 -14.58
N GLN A 124 6.74 -12.95 -14.35
CA GLN A 124 7.81 -13.93 -14.60
C GLN A 124 8.41 -14.49 -13.33
N SER A 125 8.43 -13.68 -12.27
CA SER A 125 9.05 -14.04 -10.99
C SER A 125 8.39 -13.30 -9.83
N VAL A 126 8.81 -13.62 -8.61
CA VAL A 126 8.55 -12.86 -7.40
C VAL A 126 9.82 -12.10 -7.04
N LYS A 127 9.72 -10.77 -6.86
CA LYS A 127 10.82 -9.95 -6.34
C LYS A 127 10.67 -9.80 -4.84
N HIS A 128 11.77 -9.90 -4.11
CA HIS A 128 11.86 -9.66 -2.68
C HIS A 128 12.73 -8.45 -2.42
N VAL A 129 12.24 -7.52 -1.61
CA VAL A 129 12.93 -6.29 -1.21
C VAL A 129 12.95 -6.22 0.31
N VAL A 130 14.08 -5.77 0.87
CA VAL A 130 14.25 -5.55 2.31
C VAL A 130 14.60 -4.08 2.54
N ILE A 131 13.93 -3.44 3.49
CA ILE A 131 14.09 -2.02 3.79
C ILE A 131 14.23 -1.82 5.30
N ASP A 132 15.14 -0.95 5.70
CA ASP A 132 15.14 -0.40 7.06
C ASP A 132 14.15 0.76 7.14
N PRO A 133 13.03 0.63 7.89
CA PRO A 133 12.00 1.68 7.97
C PRO A 133 12.49 2.97 8.64
N LYS A 134 13.65 2.97 9.27
CA LYS A 134 14.29 4.21 9.79
C LYS A 134 14.80 5.14 8.68
N GLN A 135 14.87 4.63 7.45
CA GLN A 135 15.30 5.40 6.29
C GLN A 135 14.12 6.03 5.52
N LEU A 136 12.87 5.79 5.98
CA LEU A 136 11.63 6.30 5.39
C LEU A 136 11.12 7.56 6.10
#